data_d90023095df265cff33739f88dcb158f
#
_entry.id   d90023095df265cff33739f88dcb158f
#
_cell.length_a   1.000
_cell.length_b   1.000
_cell.length_c   1.000
_cell.angle_alpha   90.00
_cell.angle_beta   90.00
_cell.angle_gamma   90.00
#
_symmetry.space_group_name_H-M   'P 1'
#
loop_
_entity.id
_entity.type
_entity.pdbx_description
1 polymer ?
#
loop_
_entity_poly.entity_id
_entity_poly.type
_entity_poly.pdbx_seq_one_letter_code
_entity_poly.pdbx_strand_id
1 'polypeptide(L)'
;MKAAVIGTLGTAPRVTARPDPSPATEDQVLVKVEATALNVIDLHVAAGDHRAGPPQLPYVPGLEAVGTIAAGPDRGLRVRAVTPAGLVPGVNGGLAELLLASRATCIPVPDGLGSVAAAAIGAVGTSADLALRKAGLQTGESVLVLGATGPLGTALLQLARLAGAKRVIAAGRNPKRLAQVSAADGVAVLGEKPLSEQLASLGGPVDLVVDPVWGPWAEPALACLKPGGRYLNVGAAAGDGITFHAELLRAAQLTLIGFSGTTVKPADAIASYHHVAALAAAGSLALPTATYSLDEATQAWEAQVSSPGKKIVVIP
;
A
#
# COMPACT_ATOMS: atom_id res chain seq x y z
N MET A 1 13.35 -20.68 -14.78
CA MET A 1 12.91 -20.18 -13.47
C MET A 1 11.51 -20.66 -13.10
N LYS A 2 11.19 -20.75 -11.80
CA LYS A 2 9.80 -20.84 -11.35
C LYS A 2 9.15 -19.47 -11.36
N ALA A 3 7.85 -19.40 -11.71
CA ALA A 3 7.04 -18.20 -11.64
C ALA A 3 5.57 -18.55 -11.37
N ALA A 4 4.88 -17.74 -10.61
CA ALA A 4 3.45 -17.85 -10.42
C ALA A 4 2.73 -17.07 -11.54
N VAL A 5 1.91 -17.74 -12.30
CA VAL A 5 1.32 -17.25 -13.56
C VAL A 5 -0.20 -17.17 -13.45
N ILE A 6 -0.77 -16.05 -13.86
CA ILE A 6 -2.20 -15.89 -14.09
C ILE A 6 -2.49 -16.21 -15.56
N GLY A 7 -3.26 -17.29 -15.78
CA GLY A 7 -3.67 -17.74 -17.11
C GLY A 7 -5.09 -17.34 -17.48
N THR A 8 -5.92 -16.97 -16.49
CA THR A 8 -7.33 -16.61 -16.68
C THR A 8 -7.67 -15.46 -15.74
N LEU A 9 -8.44 -14.48 -16.19
CA LEU A 9 -8.88 -13.35 -15.37
C LEU A 9 -9.66 -13.83 -14.13
N GLY A 10 -9.44 -13.14 -13.02
CA GLY A 10 -10.12 -13.42 -11.75
C GLY A 10 -9.66 -14.70 -11.03
N THR A 11 -8.66 -15.42 -11.55
CA THR A 11 -8.12 -16.63 -10.90
C THR A 11 -6.84 -16.31 -10.11
N ALA A 12 -6.57 -17.11 -9.08
CA ALA A 12 -5.29 -17.08 -8.39
C ALA A 12 -4.16 -17.58 -9.29
N PRO A 13 -2.93 -17.07 -9.14
CA PRO A 13 -1.78 -17.52 -9.93
C PRO A 13 -1.39 -18.96 -9.57
N ARG A 14 -0.84 -19.67 -10.56
CA ARG A 14 -0.29 -21.03 -10.40
C ARG A 14 1.18 -21.05 -10.73
N VAL A 15 1.95 -21.75 -9.93
CA VAL A 15 3.40 -21.89 -10.14
C VAL A 15 3.67 -22.81 -11.33
N THR A 16 4.51 -22.33 -12.24
CA THR A 16 4.93 -23.07 -13.45
C THR A 16 6.40 -22.80 -13.74
N ALA A 17 7.05 -23.70 -14.44
CA ALA A 17 8.36 -23.46 -15.04
C ALA A 17 8.22 -22.49 -16.23
N ARG A 18 9.10 -21.50 -16.30
CA ARG A 18 9.19 -20.52 -17.40
C ARG A 18 10.65 -20.39 -17.84
N PRO A 19 10.92 -20.00 -19.10
CA PRO A 19 12.25 -19.58 -19.50
C PRO A 19 12.78 -18.45 -18.61
N ASP A 20 14.07 -18.44 -18.35
CA ASP A 20 14.69 -17.32 -17.65
C ASP A 20 14.65 -16.08 -18.54
N PRO A 21 14.19 -14.93 -18.03
CA PRO A 21 14.27 -13.70 -18.79
C PRO A 21 15.71 -13.22 -18.86
N SER A 22 16.04 -12.49 -19.93
CA SER A 22 17.36 -11.87 -20.06
C SER A 22 17.21 -10.40 -20.49
N PRO A 23 18.08 -9.48 -20.01
CA PRO A 23 18.11 -8.11 -20.49
C PRO A 23 18.37 -8.05 -22.00
N ALA A 24 17.53 -7.32 -22.73
CA ALA A 24 17.65 -7.11 -24.17
C ALA A 24 18.25 -5.73 -24.50
N THR A 25 18.27 -4.80 -23.53
CA THR A 25 18.79 -3.43 -23.66
C THR A 25 19.60 -3.05 -22.42
N GLU A 26 20.41 -1.99 -22.54
CA GLU A 26 21.18 -1.44 -21.41
C GLU A 26 20.30 -0.83 -20.30
N ASP A 27 19.05 -0.50 -20.62
CA ASP A 27 18.07 0.01 -19.65
C ASP A 27 17.41 -1.09 -18.82
N GLN A 28 17.67 -2.36 -19.13
CA GLN A 28 17.11 -3.50 -18.43
C GLN A 28 18.12 -4.14 -17.50
N VAL A 29 17.64 -4.58 -16.37
CA VAL A 29 18.38 -5.36 -15.38
C VAL A 29 17.61 -6.64 -15.02
N LEU A 30 18.33 -7.71 -14.77
CA LEU A 30 17.79 -8.95 -14.23
C LEU A 30 17.96 -8.94 -12.72
N VAL A 31 16.85 -8.99 -11.99
CA VAL A 31 16.85 -9.05 -10.52
C VAL A 31 16.59 -10.47 -10.09
N LYS A 32 17.48 -11.04 -9.27
CA LYS A 32 17.21 -12.26 -8.52
C LYS A 32 16.34 -11.88 -7.32
N VAL A 33 15.10 -12.33 -7.35
CA VAL A 33 14.09 -11.94 -6.37
C VAL A 33 14.36 -12.60 -5.02
N GLU A 34 14.27 -11.83 -3.95
CA GLU A 34 14.38 -12.28 -2.57
C GLU A 34 13.04 -12.19 -1.83
N ALA A 35 12.20 -11.21 -2.20
CA ALA A 35 10.88 -11.04 -1.64
C ALA A 35 9.98 -10.22 -2.57
N THR A 36 8.72 -10.64 -2.75
CA THR A 36 7.69 -9.91 -3.49
C THR A 36 6.50 -9.65 -2.59
N ALA A 37 6.08 -8.40 -2.47
CA ALA A 37 4.90 -8.04 -1.69
C ALA A 37 3.65 -7.94 -2.57
N LEU A 38 2.59 -8.64 -2.22
CA LEU A 38 1.29 -8.51 -2.89
C LEU A 38 0.57 -7.24 -2.44
N ASN A 39 -0.07 -6.58 -3.38
CA ASN A 39 -0.83 -5.35 -3.19
C ASN A 39 -2.27 -5.52 -3.69
N VAL A 40 -3.17 -4.66 -3.24
CA VAL A 40 -4.57 -4.66 -3.72
C VAL A 40 -4.65 -4.43 -5.23
N ILE A 41 -3.76 -3.61 -5.78
CA ILE A 41 -3.69 -3.36 -7.23
C ILE A 41 -3.37 -4.63 -8.04
N ASP A 42 -2.58 -5.57 -7.50
CA ASP A 42 -2.32 -6.85 -8.17
C ASP A 42 -3.62 -7.64 -8.37
N LEU A 43 -4.54 -7.58 -7.38
CA LEU A 43 -5.86 -8.22 -7.47
C LEU A 43 -6.73 -7.56 -8.53
N HIS A 44 -6.79 -6.22 -8.56
CA HIS A 44 -7.57 -5.47 -9.55
C HIS A 44 -7.07 -5.68 -10.98
N VAL A 45 -5.75 -5.70 -11.18
CA VAL A 45 -5.16 -6.01 -12.49
C VAL A 45 -5.54 -7.43 -12.91
N ALA A 46 -5.41 -8.41 -12.01
CA ALA A 46 -5.73 -9.81 -12.30
C ALA A 46 -7.21 -10.07 -12.54
N ALA A 47 -8.09 -9.30 -11.90
CA ALA A 47 -9.54 -9.34 -12.14
C ALA A 47 -9.94 -8.71 -13.49
N GLY A 48 -9.07 -7.84 -14.05
CA GLY A 48 -9.36 -7.07 -15.26
C GLY A 48 -10.22 -5.84 -15.02
N ASP A 49 -10.43 -5.45 -13.76
CA ASP A 49 -11.23 -4.28 -13.35
C ASP A 49 -10.39 -3.02 -13.11
N HIS A 50 -9.08 -3.08 -13.32
CA HIS A 50 -8.22 -1.91 -13.24
C HIS A 50 -8.50 -0.94 -14.40
N ARG A 51 -8.46 0.37 -14.14
CA ARG A 51 -8.72 1.44 -15.14
C ARG A 51 -7.87 1.37 -16.41
N ALA A 52 -6.72 0.67 -16.38
CA ALA A 52 -5.89 0.44 -17.56
C ALA A 52 -6.44 -0.66 -18.48
N GLY A 53 -7.54 -1.33 -18.08
CA GLY A 53 -8.10 -2.46 -18.77
C GLY A 53 -7.49 -3.81 -18.35
N PRO A 54 -7.97 -4.91 -18.93
CA PRO A 54 -7.51 -6.25 -18.59
C PRO A 54 -6.06 -6.48 -19.03
N PRO A 55 -5.26 -7.26 -18.28
CA PRO A 55 -3.90 -7.61 -18.66
C PRO A 55 -3.86 -8.54 -19.86
N GLN A 56 -2.76 -8.53 -20.60
CA GLN A 56 -2.48 -9.57 -21.59
C GLN A 56 -2.12 -10.89 -20.88
N LEU A 57 -2.90 -11.92 -21.09
CA LEU A 57 -2.70 -13.24 -20.51
C LEU A 57 -1.87 -14.16 -21.43
N PRO A 58 -1.09 -15.10 -20.88
CA PRO A 58 -0.76 -15.25 -19.47
C PRO A 58 0.33 -14.27 -19.02
N TYR A 59 0.33 -13.86 -17.74
CA TYR A 59 1.39 -13.00 -17.18
C TYR A 59 1.75 -13.40 -15.74
N VAL A 60 2.91 -12.94 -15.26
CA VAL A 60 3.34 -13.05 -13.86
C VAL A 60 2.94 -11.77 -13.12
N PRO A 61 2.13 -11.85 -12.05
CA PRO A 61 1.77 -10.66 -11.23
C PRO A 61 2.90 -10.25 -10.28
N GLY A 62 2.63 -9.19 -9.49
CA GLY A 62 3.57 -8.63 -8.52
C GLY A 62 4.25 -7.38 -9.06
N LEU A 63 3.64 -6.22 -8.80
CA LEU A 63 4.11 -4.91 -9.28
C LEU A 63 5.43 -4.46 -8.63
N GLU A 64 5.90 -5.14 -7.60
CA GLU A 64 7.16 -4.83 -6.94
C GLU A 64 7.84 -6.09 -6.42
N ALA A 65 9.17 -6.07 -6.40
CA ALA A 65 9.98 -7.06 -5.73
C ALA A 65 11.24 -6.42 -5.14
N VAL A 66 11.79 -7.04 -4.12
CA VAL A 66 13.12 -6.75 -3.58
C VAL A 66 14.04 -7.91 -3.96
N GLY A 67 15.24 -7.59 -4.36
CA GLY A 67 16.25 -8.58 -4.72
C GLY A 67 17.56 -7.96 -5.14
N THR A 68 18.48 -8.78 -5.62
CA THR A 68 19.80 -8.37 -6.05
C THR A 68 19.91 -8.41 -7.57
N ILE A 69 20.47 -7.36 -8.18
CA ILE A 69 20.71 -7.32 -9.63
C ILE A 69 21.73 -8.43 -9.98
N ALA A 70 21.27 -9.43 -10.74
CA ALA A 70 22.06 -10.57 -11.17
C ALA A 70 22.77 -10.35 -12.50
N ALA A 71 22.15 -9.53 -13.40
CA ALA A 71 22.72 -9.20 -14.70
C ALA A 71 22.27 -7.80 -15.15
N GLY A 72 23.09 -7.17 -16.00
CA GLY A 72 22.93 -5.79 -16.46
C GLY A 72 23.75 -4.79 -15.65
N PRO A 73 23.55 -3.50 -15.87
CA PRO A 73 24.16 -2.43 -15.09
C PRO A 73 23.84 -2.55 -13.58
N ASP A 74 24.76 -2.08 -12.74
CA ASP A 74 24.64 -2.11 -11.27
C ASP A 74 24.54 -3.54 -10.66
N ARG A 75 25.12 -4.55 -11.34
CA ARG A 75 25.17 -5.94 -10.86
C ARG A 75 25.73 -6.00 -9.43
N GLY A 76 25.03 -6.76 -8.58
CA GLY A 76 25.33 -6.91 -7.15
C GLY A 76 24.63 -5.90 -6.26
N LEU A 77 24.01 -4.83 -6.83
CA LEU A 77 23.23 -3.89 -6.04
C LEU A 77 21.91 -4.53 -5.60
N ARG A 78 21.57 -4.35 -4.34
CA ARG A 78 20.30 -4.78 -3.78
C ARG A 78 19.25 -3.69 -3.95
N VAL A 79 18.14 -4.01 -4.59
CA VAL A 79 17.14 -3.02 -5.03
C VAL A 79 15.72 -3.46 -4.70
N ARG A 80 14.84 -2.47 -4.56
CA ARG A 80 13.40 -2.61 -4.81
C ARG A 80 13.15 -2.27 -6.27
N ALA A 81 12.70 -3.23 -7.04
CA ALA A 81 12.30 -3.05 -8.43
C ALA A 81 10.78 -2.89 -8.51
N VAL A 82 10.33 -1.88 -9.26
CA VAL A 82 8.91 -1.64 -9.55
C VAL A 82 8.66 -1.92 -11.03
N THR A 83 7.62 -2.67 -11.33
CA THR A 83 7.28 -3.08 -12.69
C THR A 83 5.79 -2.86 -12.98
N PRO A 84 5.40 -2.40 -14.18
CA PRO A 84 4.00 -2.29 -14.56
C PRO A 84 3.42 -3.65 -15.02
N ALA A 85 3.63 -4.71 -14.22
CA ALA A 85 3.18 -6.05 -14.51
C ALA A 85 1.66 -6.12 -14.75
N GLY A 86 1.27 -6.64 -15.90
CA GLY A 86 -0.12 -6.71 -16.33
C GLY A 86 -0.76 -5.36 -16.71
N LEU A 87 -0.14 -4.23 -16.39
CA LEU A 87 -0.58 -2.89 -16.81
C LEU A 87 -0.05 -2.51 -18.19
N VAL A 88 1.09 -3.08 -18.56
CA VAL A 88 1.70 -2.94 -19.88
C VAL A 88 1.77 -4.34 -20.52
N PRO A 89 1.29 -4.51 -21.75
CA PRO A 89 1.33 -5.80 -22.44
C PRO A 89 2.73 -6.42 -22.48
N GLY A 90 2.84 -7.71 -22.19
CA GLY A 90 4.09 -8.45 -22.19
C GLY A 90 5.00 -8.22 -20.97
N VAL A 91 4.66 -7.31 -20.06
CA VAL A 91 5.44 -7.06 -18.85
C VAL A 91 5.02 -7.99 -17.72
N ASN A 92 6.00 -8.73 -17.20
CA ASN A 92 5.85 -9.65 -16.08
C ASN A 92 6.30 -9.00 -14.76
N GLY A 93 5.79 -9.53 -13.67
CA GLY A 93 6.05 -9.05 -12.31
C GLY A 93 7.00 -9.90 -11.50
N GLY A 94 7.09 -9.54 -10.22
CA GLY A 94 8.05 -10.10 -9.28
C GLY A 94 7.63 -11.40 -8.59
N LEU A 95 6.46 -11.96 -8.88
CA LEU A 95 6.04 -13.23 -8.27
C LEU A 95 6.72 -14.42 -8.97
N ALA A 96 8.05 -14.41 -8.99
CA ALA A 96 8.96 -15.30 -9.67
C ALA A 96 10.34 -15.31 -9.02
N GLU A 97 11.19 -16.27 -9.38
CA GLU A 97 12.61 -16.31 -8.95
C GLU A 97 13.46 -15.18 -9.57
N LEU A 98 13.10 -14.77 -10.80
CA LEU A 98 13.81 -13.72 -11.55
C LEU A 98 12.80 -12.70 -12.10
N LEU A 99 13.15 -11.43 -11.99
CA LEU A 99 12.40 -10.30 -12.52
C LEU A 99 13.24 -9.49 -13.50
N LEU A 100 12.72 -9.29 -14.72
CA LEU A 100 13.27 -8.32 -15.65
C LEU A 100 12.64 -6.95 -15.37
N ALA A 101 13.45 -5.97 -14.98
CA ALA A 101 12.98 -4.64 -14.61
C ALA A 101 13.70 -3.56 -15.40
N SER A 102 13.09 -2.37 -15.51
CA SER A 102 13.81 -1.17 -15.97
C SER A 102 14.76 -0.71 -14.88
N ARG A 103 16.00 -0.38 -15.24
CA ARG A 103 16.98 0.21 -14.34
C ARG A 103 16.45 1.46 -13.63
N ALA A 104 15.69 2.29 -14.35
CA ALA A 104 15.11 3.53 -13.82
C ALA A 104 14.07 3.31 -12.70
N THR A 105 13.53 2.10 -12.59
CA THR A 105 12.55 1.74 -11.54
C THR A 105 13.17 0.89 -10.41
N CYS A 106 14.48 0.69 -10.44
CA CYS A 106 15.23 -0.01 -9.41
C CYS A 106 15.75 1.00 -8.39
N ILE A 107 15.27 0.90 -7.14
CA ILE A 107 15.61 1.81 -6.06
C ILE A 107 16.47 1.07 -5.05
N PRO A 108 17.67 1.55 -4.71
CA PRO A 108 18.53 0.90 -3.71
C PRO A 108 17.83 0.67 -2.38
N VAL A 109 18.00 -0.52 -1.82
CA VAL A 109 17.52 -0.87 -0.48
C VAL A 109 18.64 -0.59 0.53
N PRO A 110 18.38 0.14 1.62
CA PRO A 110 19.37 0.41 2.65
C PRO A 110 19.98 -0.87 3.25
N ASP A 111 21.26 -0.80 3.61
CA ASP A 111 21.91 -1.85 4.37
C ASP A 111 21.20 -2.09 5.71
N GLY A 112 21.16 -3.33 6.16
CA GLY A 112 20.51 -3.73 7.41
C GLY A 112 18.98 -3.91 7.31
N LEU A 113 18.31 -3.41 6.25
CA LEU A 113 16.89 -3.66 6.07
C LEU A 113 16.66 -5.01 5.37
N GLY A 114 16.07 -6.00 6.05
CA GLY A 114 15.77 -7.32 5.50
C GLY A 114 14.80 -7.26 4.31
N SER A 115 14.90 -8.21 3.37
CA SER A 115 14.15 -8.20 2.10
C SER A 115 12.64 -8.26 2.29
N VAL A 116 12.16 -9.01 3.28
CA VAL A 116 10.73 -9.07 3.63
C VAL A 116 10.24 -7.71 4.12
N ALA A 117 10.97 -7.04 5.01
CA ALA A 117 10.59 -5.72 5.50
C ALA A 117 10.65 -4.67 4.39
N ALA A 118 11.70 -4.67 3.56
CA ALA A 118 11.87 -3.77 2.43
C ALA A 118 10.73 -3.91 1.39
N ALA A 119 10.32 -5.15 1.09
CA ALA A 119 9.17 -5.42 0.22
C ALA A 119 7.85 -5.00 0.88
N ALA A 120 7.67 -5.31 2.17
CA ALA A 120 6.43 -5.00 2.89
C ALA A 120 6.12 -3.50 2.92
N ILE A 121 7.12 -2.65 3.14
CA ILE A 121 6.94 -1.19 3.18
C ILE A 121 6.92 -0.55 1.79
N GLY A 122 7.27 -1.26 0.73
CA GLY A 122 7.44 -0.75 -0.63
C GLY A 122 6.30 0.17 -1.07
N ALA A 123 5.31 -0.37 -1.77
CA ALA A 123 4.17 0.41 -2.27
C ALA A 123 3.33 1.02 -1.12
N VAL A 124 3.12 0.28 -0.04
CA VAL A 124 2.28 0.69 1.08
C VAL A 124 2.89 1.85 1.86
N GLY A 125 4.16 1.74 2.26
CA GLY A 125 4.85 2.81 2.99
C GLY A 125 5.02 4.07 2.14
N THR A 126 5.44 3.89 0.88
CA THR A 126 5.55 5.00 -0.09
C THR A 126 4.20 5.71 -0.28
N SER A 127 3.11 4.96 -0.46
CA SER A 127 1.78 5.56 -0.62
C SER A 127 1.32 6.29 0.64
N ALA A 128 1.59 5.75 1.82
CA ALA A 128 1.22 6.38 3.09
C ALA A 128 1.99 7.71 3.32
N ASP A 129 3.30 7.73 3.08
CA ASP A 129 4.13 8.93 3.19
C ASP A 129 3.66 10.03 2.23
N LEU A 130 3.50 9.68 0.95
CA LEU A 130 3.04 10.63 -0.07
C LEU A 130 1.61 11.11 0.17
N ALA A 131 0.73 10.26 0.67
CA ALA A 131 -0.64 10.62 1.04
C ALA A 131 -0.66 11.67 2.16
N LEU A 132 0.11 11.46 3.23
CA LEU A 132 0.21 12.43 4.35
C LEU A 132 0.84 13.75 3.89
N ARG A 133 1.87 13.72 3.04
CA ARG A 133 2.45 14.93 2.42
C ARG A 133 1.43 15.65 1.55
N LYS A 134 0.66 14.92 0.73
CA LYS A 134 -0.41 15.51 -0.12
C LYS A 134 -1.51 16.15 0.71
N ALA A 135 -1.86 15.55 1.85
CA ALA A 135 -2.81 16.12 2.79
C ALA A 135 -2.26 17.35 3.55
N GLY A 136 -0.96 17.60 3.48
CA GLY A 136 -0.31 18.70 4.18
C GLY A 136 -0.40 18.55 5.70
N LEU A 137 -0.22 17.32 6.23
CA LEU A 137 -0.22 17.09 7.69
C LEU A 137 0.81 17.98 8.38
N GLN A 138 0.37 18.68 9.42
CA GLN A 138 1.20 19.57 10.23
C GLN A 138 1.47 18.97 11.62
N THR A 139 2.63 19.30 12.17
CA THR A 139 2.95 18.97 13.56
C THR A 139 1.89 19.55 14.52
N GLY A 140 1.45 18.74 15.47
CA GLY A 140 0.44 19.12 16.47
C GLY A 140 -1.01 18.89 16.02
N GLU A 141 -1.27 18.47 14.80
CA GLU A 141 -2.61 18.13 14.33
C GLU A 141 -3.11 16.77 14.85
N SER A 142 -4.41 16.58 14.79
CA SER A 142 -5.09 15.32 15.09
C SER A 142 -5.56 14.64 13.82
N VAL A 143 -5.32 13.34 13.72
CA VAL A 143 -5.58 12.52 12.51
C VAL A 143 -6.50 11.35 12.85
N LEU A 144 -7.52 11.13 12.03
CA LEU A 144 -8.32 9.92 12.01
C LEU A 144 -7.94 9.09 10.79
N VAL A 145 -7.57 7.82 10.98
CA VAL A 145 -7.26 6.89 9.90
C VAL A 145 -8.35 5.83 9.83
N LEU A 146 -9.11 5.80 8.73
CA LEU A 146 -10.04 4.70 8.44
C LEU A 146 -9.28 3.48 7.91
N GLY A 147 -9.85 2.29 8.06
CA GLY A 147 -9.17 1.05 7.64
C GLY A 147 -7.83 0.81 8.34
N ALA A 148 -7.70 1.30 9.56
CA ALA A 148 -6.47 1.35 10.37
C ALA A 148 -5.80 -0.02 10.61
N THR A 149 -6.56 -1.10 10.50
CA THR A 149 -6.06 -2.48 10.73
C THR A 149 -5.49 -3.15 9.47
N GLY A 150 -5.56 -2.48 8.31
CA GLY A 150 -4.92 -2.93 7.08
C GLY A 150 -3.47 -2.43 6.97
N PRO A 151 -2.65 -2.99 6.06
CA PRO A 151 -1.25 -2.59 5.90
C PRO A 151 -1.07 -1.08 5.64
N LEU A 152 -1.89 -0.49 4.77
CA LEU A 152 -1.84 0.95 4.48
C LEU A 152 -2.24 1.78 5.70
N GLY A 153 -3.32 1.39 6.40
CA GLY A 153 -3.76 2.06 7.62
C GLY A 153 -2.69 2.00 8.72
N THR A 154 -2.06 0.84 8.89
CA THR A 154 -0.96 0.67 9.86
C THR A 154 0.24 1.57 9.53
N ALA A 155 0.61 1.69 8.25
CA ALA A 155 1.67 2.61 7.82
C ALA A 155 1.28 4.08 8.07
N LEU A 156 0.04 4.47 7.73
CA LEU A 156 -0.48 5.82 7.93
C LEU A 156 -0.45 6.24 9.41
N LEU A 157 -0.86 5.35 10.33
CA LEU A 157 -0.82 5.63 11.77
C LEU A 157 0.60 5.91 12.26
N GLN A 158 1.55 5.05 11.91
CA GLN A 158 2.95 5.20 12.33
C GLN A 158 3.58 6.46 11.71
N LEU A 159 3.39 6.69 10.41
CA LEU A 159 3.94 7.86 9.72
C LEU A 159 3.30 9.17 10.18
N ALA A 160 2.00 9.19 10.48
CA ALA A 160 1.35 10.38 11.08
C ALA A 160 1.97 10.72 12.44
N ARG A 161 2.25 9.72 13.26
CA ARG A 161 2.94 9.90 14.54
C ARG A 161 4.36 10.45 14.35
N LEU A 162 5.12 9.86 13.44
CA LEU A 162 6.48 10.29 13.12
C LEU A 162 6.52 11.72 12.53
N ALA A 163 5.47 12.11 11.80
CA ALA A 163 5.30 13.48 11.29
C ALA A 163 4.87 14.50 12.36
N GLY A 164 4.73 14.09 13.62
CA GLY A 164 4.42 14.98 14.74
C GLY A 164 2.93 15.22 14.99
N ALA A 165 2.03 14.36 14.49
CA ALA A 165 0.62 14.42 14.89
C ALA A 165 0.50 14.23 16.40
N LYS A 166 -0.21 15.15 17.07
CA LYS A 166 -0.38 15.09 18.53
C LYS A 166 -1.38 14.04 18.98
N ARG A 167 -2.31 13.69 18.08
CA ARG A 167 -3.36 12.71 18.34
C ARG A 167 -3.64 11.90 17.06
N VAL A 168 -3.53 10.59 17.15
CA VAL A 168 -3.77 9.65 16.04
C VAL A 168 -4.85 8.68 16.47
N ILE A 169 -5.96 8.62 15.75
CA ILE A 169 -7.10 7.76 16.04
C ILE A 169 -7.21 6.71 14.94
N ALA A 170 -7.32 5.46 15.35
CA ALA A 170 -7.51 4.32 14.46
C ALA A 170 -9.00 3.97 14.36
N ALA A 171 -9.55 3.91 13.14
CA ALA A 171 -10.91 3.43 12.92
C ALA A 171 -10.95 2.18 12.03
N GLY A 172 -11.81 1.24 12.40
CA GLY A 172 -11.98 -0.01 11.69
C GLY A 172 -13.19 -0.80 12.17
N ARG A 173 -13.53 -1.89 11.47
CA ARG A 173 -14.73 -2.71 11.78
C ARG A 173 -14.48 -3.83 12.79
N ASN A 174 -13.24 -4.23 13.01
CA ASN A 174 -12.91 -5.37 13.84
C ASN A 174 -12.26 -4.92 15.16
N PRO A 175 -12.99 -4.96 16.29
CA PRO A 175 -12.48 -4.48 17.58
C PRO A 175 -11.26 -5.28 18.08
N LYS A 176 -11.20 -6.60 17.80
CA LYS A 176 -10.06 -7.44 18.19
C LYS A 176 -8.77 -7.03 17.46
N ARG A 177 -8.87 -6.65 16.18
CA ARG A 177 -7.71 -6.14 15.42
C ARG A 177 -7.35 -4.72 15.85
N LEU A 178 -8.33 -3.87 16.11
CA LEU A 178 -8.10 -2.50 16.61
C LEU A 178 -7.38 -2.50 17.96
N ALA A 179 -7.70 -3.42 18.86
CA ALA A 179 -7.02 -3.57 20.13
C ALA A 179 -5.51 -3.91 20.00
N GLN A 180 -5.06 -4.37 18.85
CA GLN A 180 -3.66 -4.68 18.57
C GLN A 180 -2.89 -3.51 17.94
N VAL A 181 -3.57 -2.41 17.63
CA VAL A 181 -2.95 -1.21 17.03
C VAL A 181 -2.24 -0.41 18.12
N SER A 182 -0.91 -0.35 18.06
CA SER A 182 -0.07 0.33 19.06
C SER A 182 0.24 1.80 18.72
N ALA A 183 0.12 2.20 17.46
CA ALA A 183 0.49 3.54 17.01
C ALA A 183 -0.62 4.60 17.13
N ALA A 184 -1.78 4.23 17.72
CA ALA A 184 -2.91 5.12 17.93
C ALA A 184 -3.10 5.48 19.41
N ASP A 185 -3.60 6.70 19.67
CA ASP A 185 -3.98 7.17 21.01
C ASP A 185 -5.37 6.70 21.42
N GLY A 186 -6.18 6.28 20.44
CA GLY A 186 -7.53 5.78 20.65
C GLY A 186 -8.05 5.04 19.43
N VAL A 187 -9.10 4.27 19.64
CA VAL A 187 -9.73 3.46 18.60
C VAL A 187 -11.22 3.75 18.50
N ALA A 188 -11.75 3.75 17.29
CA ALA A 188 -13.17 3.87 16.99
C ALA A 188 -13.63 2.65 16.18
N VAL A 189 -14.72 2.01 16.61
CA VAL A 189 -15.26 0.82 15.95
C VAL A 189 -16.37 1.24 14.99
N LEU A 190 -16.12 1.10 13.69
CA LEU A 190 -17.08 1.44 12.64
C LEU A 190 -18.27 0.48 12.69
N GLY A 191 -19.49 1.04 12.78
CA GLY A 191 -20.75 0.28 12.79
C GLY A 191 -21.30 -0.02 14.20
N GLU A 192 -20.59 0.26 15.30
CA GLU A 192 -21.12 0.06 16.65
C GLU A 192 -21.89 1.29 17.16
N LYS A 193 -21.25 2.47 17.12
CA LYS A 193 -21.84 3.75 17.53
C LYS A 193 -21.53 4.82 16.49
N PRO A 194 -22.26 5.93 16.47
CA PRO A 194 -21.91 7.08 15.64
C PRO A 194 -20.45 7.47 15.84
N LEU A 195 -19.73 7.68 14.75
CA LEU A 195 -18.29 7.97 14.79
C LEU A 195 -18.00 9.28 15.56
N SER A 196 -18.87 10.29 15.41
CA SER A 196 -18.78 11.56 16.14
C SER A 196 -18.90 11.38 17.65
N GLU A 197 -19.76 10.48 18.12
CA GLU A 197 -19.91 10.16 19.55
C GLU A 197 -18.65 9.49 20.09
N GLN A 198 -18.11 8.53 19.36
CA GLN A 198 -16.84 7.88 19.72
C GLN A 198 -15.69 8.89 19.78
N LEU A 199 -15.58 9.77 18.78
CA LEU A 199 -14.54 10.80 18.75
C LEU A 199 -14.69 11.81 19.90
N ALA A 200 -15.90 12.12 20.33
CA ALA A 200 -16.12 13.01 21.47
C ALA A 200 -15.39 12.51 22.73
N SER A 201 -15.43 11.20 22.99
CA SER A 201 -14.71 10.55 24.10
C SER A 201 -13.20 10.45 23.89
N LEU A 202 -12.74 10.58 22.65
CA LEU A 202 -11.34 10.50 22.24
C LEU A 202 -10.69 11.90 22.02
N GLY A 203 -11.31 12.97 22.53
CA GLY A 203 -10.80 14.33 22.44
C GLY A 203 -11.40 15.16 21.30
N GLY A 204 -12.54 14.76 20.75
CA GLY A 204 -13.35 15.53 19.81
C GLY A 204 -12.89 15.46 18.34
N PRO A 205 -13.38 16.38 17.50
CA PRO A 205 -13.09 16.41 16.06
C PRO A 205 -11.59 16.46 15.73
N VAL A 206 -11.26 16.05 14.50
CA VAL A 206 -9.87 15.94 14.01
C VAL A 206 -9.57 16.98 12.93
N ASP A 207 -8.29 17.25 12.70
CA ASP A 207 -7.82 18.18 11.66
C ASP A 207 -7.76 17.51 10.29
N LEU A 208 -7.46 16.18 10.27
CA LEU A 208 -7.29 15.39 9.07
C LEU A 208 -7.96 14.02 9.21
N VAL A 209 -8.73 13.63 8.18
CA VAL A 209 -9.15 12.25 7.95
C VAL A 209 -8.36 11.69 6.79
N VAL A 210 -7.80 10.48 6.95
CA VAL A 210 -7.18 9.72 5.85
C VAL A 210 -7.97 8.44 5.64
N ASP A 211 -8.50 8.27 4.43
CA ASP A 211 -9.48 7.24 4.12
C ASP A 211 -9.12 6.37 2.92
N PRO A 212 -8.65 5.14 3.14
CA PRO A 212 -8.53 4.11 2.11
C PRO A 212 -9.81 3.27 1.90
N VAL A 213 -10.91 3.59 2.60
CA VAL A 213 -12.09 2.72 2.70
C VAL A 213 -13.27 3.25 1.91
N TRP A 214 -13.55 4.55 2.02
CA TRP A 214 -14.67 5.23 1.39
C TRP A 214 -16.04 4.60 1.71
N GLY A 215 -17.00 4.67 0.77
CA GLY A 215 -18.32 4.05 0.93
C GLY A 215 -19.10 4.63 2.13
N PRO A 216 -19.83 3.78 2.89
CA PRO A 216 -20.75 4.23 3.95
C PRO A 216 -20.05 4.90 5.14
N TRP A 217 -18.72 4.86 5.21
CA TRP A 217 -17.94 5.44 6.32
C TRP A 217 -17.48 6.86 6.05
N ALA A 218 -17.51 7.31 4.79
CA ALA A 218 -16.95 8.58 4.39
C ALA A 218 -17.75 9.77 4.94
N GLU A 219 -19.08 9.77 4.82
CA GLU A 219 -19.93 10.86 5.35
C GLU A 219 -19.81 10.99 6.87
N PRO A 220 -19.94 9.93 7.69
CA PRO A 220 -19.70 10.00 9.12
C PRO A 220 -18.31 10.53 9.49
N ALA A 221 -17.29 10.20 8.70
CA ALA A 221 -15.93 10.66 8.95
C ALA A 221 -15.72 12.14 8.54
N LEU A 222 -16.38 12.60 7.47
CA LEU A 222 -16.43 14.02 7.11
C LEU A 222 -17.02 14.86 8.24
N ALA A 223 -18.09 14.38 8.87
CA ALA A 223 -18.74 15.06 10.01
C ALA A 223 -17.87 15.13 11.28
N CYS A 224 -16.78 14.37 11.33
CA CYS A 224 -15.82 14.37 12.43
C CYS A 224 -14.67 15.37 12.25
N LEU A 225 -14.64 16.11 11.14
CA LEU A 225 -13.62 17.13 10.90
C LEU A 225 -13.94 18.42 11.64
N LYS A 226 -12.88 19.10 12.13
CA LYS A 226 -12.96 20.47 12.58
C LYS A 226 -13.28 21.43 11.42
N PRO A 227 -13.79 22.63 11.69
CA PRO A 227 -13.82 23.69 10.68
C PRO A 227 -12.44 23.90 10.03
N GLY A 228 -12.41 23.97 8.69
CA GLY A 228 -11.16 24.03 7.91
C GLY A 228 -10.42 22.69 7.77
N GLY A 229 -11.01 21.60 8.27
CA GLY A 229 -10.41 20.27 8.23
C GLY A 229 -10.27 19.69 6.81
N ARG A 230 -9.41 18.70 6.67
CA ARG A 230 -9.08 18.05 5.40
C ARG A 230 -9.46 16.59 5.40
N TYR A 231 -10.09 16.14 4.33
CA TYR A 231 -10.39 14.74 4.08
C TYR A 231 -9.58 14.25 2.90
N LEU A 232 -8.70 13.29 3.11
CA LEU A 232 -7.90 12.66 2.07
C LEU A 232 -8.46 11.27 1.75
N ASN A 233 -9.02 11.10 0.55
CA ASN A 233 -9.35 9.80 0.01
C ASN A 233 -8.13 9.18 -0.69
N VAL A 234 -7.81 7.93 -0.34
CA VAL A 234 -6.71 7.16 -0.93
C VAL A 234 -7.15 5.80 -1.48
N GLY A 235 -8.44 5.47 -1.36
CA GLY A 235 -9.00 4.22 -1.83
C GLY A 235 -10.50 4.10 -1.58
N ALA A 236 -11.09 3.00 -2.03
CA ALA A 236 -12.54 2.76 -2.01
C ALA A 236 -12.89 1.31 -1.65
N ALA A 237 -12.18 0.73 -0.64
CA ALA A 237 -12.32 -0.69 -0.28
C ALA A 237 -13.73 -1.08 0.23
N ALA A 238 -14.59 -0.12 0.62
CA ALA A 238 -15.96 -0.39 1.07
C ALA A 238 -17.04 0.15 0.10
N GLY A 239 -16.64 0.65 -1.05
CA GLY A 239 -17.54 1.15 -2.09
C GLY A 239 -17.01 2.41 -2.74
N ASP A 240 -17.36 2.62 -4.00
CA ASP A 240 -16.83 3.70 -4.84
C ASP A 240 -17.67 4.98 -4.80
N GLY A 241 -18.93 4.89 -4.43
CA GLY A 241 -19.86 6.01 -4.38
C GLY A 241 -20.30 6.38 -2.97
N ILE A 242 -20.49 7.68 -2.73
CA ILE A 242 -21.14 8.22 -1.53
C ILE A 242 -22.13 9.32 -1.91
N THR A 243 -23.11 9.56 -1.03
CA THR A 243 -23.97 10.75 -1.07
C THR A 243 -23.78 11.52 0.22
N PHE A 244 -23.55 12.81 0.14
CA PHE A 244 -23.49 13.69 1.29
C PHE A 244 -24.08 15.07 0.97
N HIS A 245 -24.51 15.78 2.01
CA HIS A 245 -25.08 17.11 1.85
C HIS A 245 -23.99 18.15 1.63
N ALA A 246 -24.12 18.96 0.57
CA ALA A 246 -23.16 20.02 0.25
C ALA A 246 -22.98 21.05 1.39
N GLU A 247 -23.96 21.19 2.28
CA GLU A 247 -23.88 22.05 3.47
C GLU A 247 -22.78 21.61 4.42
N LEU A 248 -22.55 20.30 4.56
CA LEU A 248 -21.46 19.78 5.39
C LEU A 248 -20.09 20.35 4.98
N LEU A 249 -19.85 20.45 3.67
CA LEU A 249 -18.62 21.06 3.16
C LEU A 249 -18.55 22.56 3.42
N ARG A 250 -19.66 23.28 3.16
CA ARG A 250 -19.67 24.74 3.27
C ARG A 250 -19.65 25.21 4.71
N ALA A 251 -20.47 24.61 5.58
CA ALA A 251 -20.60 25.03 6.97
C ALA A 251 -19.29 24.89 7.74
N ALA A 252 -18.51 23.83 7.46
CA ALA A 252 -17.23 23.60 8.10
C ALA A 252 -16.03 23.98 7.20
N GLN A 253 -16.24 24.53 6.01
CA GLN A 253 -15.16 24.93 5.08
C GLN A 253 -14.16 23.79 4.82
N LEU A 254 -14.67 22.57 4.57
CA LEU A 254 -13.84 21.38 4.44
C LEU A 254 -13.13 21.31 3.08
N THR A 255 -11.95 20.69 3.07
CA THR A 255 -11.20 20.39 1.85
C THR A 255 -11.22 18.89 1.60
N LEU A 256 -11.74 18.46 0.42
CA LEU A 256 -11.64 17.08 -0.06
C LEU A 256 -10.45 16.95 -0.99
N ILE A 257 -9.61 15.94 -0.76
CA ILE A 257 -8.38 15.69 -1.51
C ILE A 257 -8.41 14.24 -1.99
N GLY A 258 -8.18 14.02 -3.29
CA GLY A 258 -7.93 12.69 -3.84
C GLY A 258 -6.43 12.42 -3.95
N PHE A 259 -6.02 11.19 -3.65
CA PHE A 259 -4.65 10.70 -3.85
C PHE A 259 -4.65 9.32 -4.50
N SER A 260 -3.78 9.13 -5.49
CA SER A 260 -3.52 7.83 -6.09
C SER A 260 -2.00 7.62 -6.23
N GLY A 261 -1.49 6.55 -5.65
CA GLY A 261 -0.07 6.18 -5.77
C GLY A 261 0.38 5.89 -7.21
N THR A 262 -0.56 5.56 -8.11
CA THR A 262 -0.25 5.25 -9.53
C THR A 262 -0.02 6.49 -10.39
N THR A 263 -0.33 7.68 -9.89
CA THR A 263 -0.16 8.96 -10.62
C THR A 263 0.97 9.82 -10.07
N VAL A 264 1.75 9.28 -9.14
CA VAL A 264 2.88 9.97 -8.53
C VAL A 264 4.05 10.05 -9.51
N LYS A 265 4.77 11.17 -9.49
CA LYS A 265 5.99 11.32 -10.28
C LYS A 265 7.05 10.33 -9.79
N PRO A 266 7.82 9.69 -10.69
CA PRO A 266 8.85 8.72 -10.30
C PRO A 266 9.85 9.26 -9.27
N ALA A 267 10.31 10.49 -9.41
CA ALA A 267 11.24 11.11 -8.46
C ALA A 267 10.67 11.21 -7.04
N ASP A 268 9.37 11.56 -6.90
CA ASP A 268 8.71 11.66 -5.61
C ASP A 268 8.53 10.27 -4.97
N ALA A 269 8.20 9.25 -5.79
CA ALA A 269 8.09 7.87 -5.35
C ALA A 269 9.44 7.30 -4.87
N ILE A 270 10.53 7.60 -5.57
CA ILE A 270 11.90 7.22 -5.19
C ILE A 270 12.28 7.89 -3.87
N ALA A 271 12.12 9.21 -3.76
CA ALA A 271 12.43 9.95 -2.54
C ALA A 271 11.62 9.46 -1.34
N SER A 272 10.34 9.18 -1.54
CA SER A 272 9.47 8.64 -0.50
C SER A 272 9.90 7.22 -0.08
N TYR A 273 10.25 6.34 -1.04
CA TYR A 273 10.76 5.01 -0.67
C TYR A 273 12.05 5.09 0.15
N HIS A 274 13.01 5.94 -0.24
CA HIS A 274 14.22 6.16 0.56
C HIS A 274 13.88 6.61 1.98
N HIS A 275 12.93 7.53 2.14
CA HIS A 275 12.50 7.99 3.46
C HIS A 275 11.89 6.85 4.30
N VAL A 276 10.90 6.13 3.78
CA VAL A 276 10.25 5.05 4.55
C VAL A 276 11.18 3.86 4.78
N ALA A 277 12.10 3.57 3.85
CA ALA A 277 13.10 2.52 4.01
C ALA A 277 14.12 2.86 5.10
N ALA A 278 14.55 4.12 5.21
CA ALA A 278 15.41 4.58 6.29
C ALA A 278 14.70 4.47 7.65
N LEU A 279 13.42 4.85 7.74
CA LEU A 279 12.61 4.68 8.96
C LEU A 279 12.48 3.21 9.35
N ALA A 280 12.29 2.32 8.36
CA ALA A 280 12.18 0.89 8.62
C ALA A 280 13.54 0.27 9.03
N ALA A 281 14.64 0.67 8.41
CA ALA A 281 15.99 0.25 8.81
C ALA A 281 16.33 0.69 10.25
N ALA A 282 15.84 1.87 10.66
CA ALA A 282 15.96 2.37 12.04
C ALA A 282 14.98 1.73 13.03
N GLY A 283 14.09 0.82 12.58
CA GLY A 283 13.06 0.21 13.43
C GLY A 283 11.88 1.11 13.80
N SER A 284 11.80 2.32 13.22
CA SER A 284 10.73 3.30 13.48
C SER A 284 9.45 3.05 12.68
N LEU A 285 9.54 2.27 11.60
CA LEU A 285 8.40 1.87 10.75
C LEU A 285 8.44 0.36 10.55
N ALA A 286 7.37 -0.33 10.93
CA ALA A 286 7.26 -1.77 10.73
C ALA A 286 5.83 -2.17 10.40
N LEU A 287 5.65 -3.10 9.46
CA LEU A 287 4.35 -3.64 9.12
C LEU A 287 4.27 -5.11 9.53
N PRO A 288 3.16 -5.56 10.11
CA PRO A 288 2.88 -6.97 10.31
C PRO A 288 2.91 -7.69 8.95
N THR A 289 3.68 -8.75 8.83
CA THR A 289 3.81 -9.55 7.61
C THR A 289 3.31 -10.97 7.81
N ALA A 290 2.89 -11.60 6.71
CA ALA A 290 2.73 -13.03 6.58
C ALA A 290 3.53 -13.47 5.35
N THR A 291 4.45 -14.41 5.54
CA THR A 291 5.34 -14.90 4.49
C THR A 291 4.87 -16.24 3.96
N TYR A 292 5.02 -16.43 2.67
CA TYR A 292 4.72 -17.64 1.92
C TYR A 292 5.90 -17.94 1.00
N SER A 293 6.16 -19.21 0.72
CA SER A 293 7.08 -19.57 -0.36
C SER A 293 6.43 -19.31 -1.73
N LEU A 294 7.25 -19.24 -2.78
CA LEU A 294 6.73 -19.13 -4.15
C LEU A 294 5.82 -20.33 -4.51
N ASP A 295 6.13 -21.52 -4.02
CA ASP A 295 5.30 -22.70 -4.24
C ASP A 295 3.91 -22.58 -3.58
N GLU A 296 3.75 -21.70 -2.59
CA GLU A 296 2.49 -21.36 -1.94
C GLU A 296 1.83 -20.09 -2.52
N ALA A 297 2.22 -19.64 -3.71
CA ALA A 297 1.73 -18.40 -4.31
C ALA A 297 0.20 -18.33 -4.43
N THR A 298 -0.47 -19.47 -4.66
CA THR A 298 -1.95 -19.54 -4.68
C THR A 298 -2.53 -19.22 -3.31
N GLN A 299 -2.01 -19.81 -2.23
CA GLN A 299 -2.44 -19.54 -0.86
C GLN A 299 -2.12 -18.11 -0.43
N ALA A 300 -0.95 -17.58 -0.83
CA ALA A 300 -0.59 -16.18 -0.60
C ALA A 300 -1.59 -15.22 -1.27
N TRP A 301 -2.02 -15.54 -2.48
CA TRP A 301 -3.02 -14.77 -3.22
C TRP A 301 -4.39 -14.78 -2.52
N GLU A 302 -4.86 -15.96 -2.12
CA GLU A 302 -6.10 -16.12 -1.37
C GLU A 302 -6.07 -15.39 -0.03
N ALA A 303 -4.92 -15.43 0.67
CA ALA A 303 -4.70 -14.64 1.87
C ALA A 303 -4.78 -13.14 1.59
N GLN A 304 -4.22 -12.65 0.47
CA GLN A 304 -4.33 -11.24 0.07
C GLN A 304 -5.79 -10.85 -0.20
N VAL A 305 -6.57 -11.69 -0.87
CA VAL A 305 -8.02 -11.48 -1.11
C VAL A 305 -8.78 -11.39 0.21
N SER A 306 -8.47 -12.24 1.18
CA SER A 306 -9.14 -12.24 2.50
C SER A 306 -8.82 -11.02 3.37
N SER A 307 -7.86 -10.19 2.98
CA SER A 307 -7.42 -8.97 3.70
C SER A 307 -7.13 -9.22 5.19
N PRO A 308 -6.10 -10.03 5.52
CA PRO A 308 -5.87 -10.53 6.88
C PRO A 308 -5.34 -9.47 7.86
N GLY A 309 -5.14 -8.22 7.42
CA GLY A 309 -4.54 -7.15 8.21
C GLY A 309 -3.01 -7.22 8.28
N LYS A 310 -2.40 -8.14 7.54
CA LYS A 310 -0.96 -8.30 7.42
C LYS A 310 -0.54 -8.07 5.96
N LYS A 311 0.66 -7.59 5.75
CA LYS A 311 1.24 -7.52 4.42
C LYS A 311 1.67 -8.92 3.97
N ILE A 312 1.14 -9.38 2.85
CA ILE A 312 1.50 -10.68 2.29
C ILE A 312 2.79 -10.52 1.49
N VAL A 313 3.77 -11.35 1.81
CA VAL A 313 5.09 -11.37 1.15
C VAL A 313 5.40 -12.79 0.71
N VAL A 314 5.78 -12.95 -0.56
CA VAL A 314 6.19 -14.23 -1.14
C VAL A 314 7.70 -14.23 -1.30
N ILE A 315 8.32 -15.34 -0.91
CA ILE A 315 9.77 -15.59 -0.98
C ILE A 315 10.00 -16.70 -2.00
N PRO A 316 10.76 -16.46 -3.07
CA PRO A 316 11.09 -17.49 -4.06
C PRO A 316 11.92 -18.64 -3.53
#